data_5c5067a4fd8754188ee9579f31f248c1
#
_entry.id   5c5067a4fd8754188ee9579f31f248c1
#
_cell.length_a   1.000
_cell.length_b   1.000
_cell.length_c   1.000
_cell.angle_alpha   90.00
_cell.angle_beta   90.00
_cell.angle_gamma   90.00
#
_symmetry.space_group_name_H-M   'P 1'
#
loop_
_entity.id
_entity.type
_entity.pdbx_description
1 polymer ?
#
loop_
_entity_poly.entity_id
_entity_poly.type
_entity_poly.pdbx_seq_one_letter_code
_entity_poly.pdbx_strand_id
1 'polypeptide(L)'
;MDSQALLSWFDANERDLPWRRPGTSAWGVLLSEVMSQQTPVVRVAPVWEEWMRRWPTPADFAQATRAEVLRAWGKLGYPRRAMRLWECAAAIGEGEVPADVDKLLRLPGIGDYTARAVACFHYGVNVPVVDTNVRRVYARAEGGRFLAPQPSKRELAAVAELLPAENGPRFSAALMELGALVCTAKNPSCEQCPLRASCAWQLAGRPQPSAEEQAQAKKRVQKFVGTDRQVRGKILDVLRAAERPVPQSEIDVVWPDAAQRSRALASLLADGLAEQNDAGLFHLPI
;
A
#
# COMPACT_ATOMS: atom_id res chain seq x y z
N MET A 1 18.03 -0.54 -19.45
CA MET A 1 17.10 0.61 -19.19
C MET A 1 17.90 1.91 -19.15
N ASP A 2 17.40 2.96 -19.80
CA ASP A 2 18.07 4.28 -19.79
C ASP A 2 17.75 5.04 -18.48
N SER A 3 18.66 4.96 -17.52
CA SER A 3 18.50 5.60 -16.21
C SER A 3 18.51 7.12 -16.28
N GLN A 4 19.32 7.71 -17.19
CA GLN A 4 19.40 9.15 -17.31
C GLN A 4 18.11 9.76 -17.88
N ALA A 5 17.56 9.16 -18.94
CA ALA A 5 16.27 9.59 -19.49
C ALA A 5 15.12 9.45 -18.46
N LEU A 6 15.12 8.38 -17.67
CA LEU A 6 14.12 8.16 -16.61
C LEU A 6 14.22 9.21 -15.50
N LEU A 7 15.43 9.50 -15.01
CA LEU A 7 15.66 10.49 -13.96
C LEU A 7 15.30 11.91 -14.43
N SER A 8 15.72 12.29 -15.63
CA SER A 8 15.37 13.61 -16.22
C SER A 8 13.85 13.77 -16.39
N TRP A 9 13.16 12.70 -16.80
CA TRP A 9 11.69 12.71 -16.86
C TRP A 9 11.07 12.87 -15.48
N PHE A 10 11.58 12.16 -14.48
CA PHE A 10 11.08 12.22 -13.11
C PHE A 10 11.21 13.63 -12.54
N ASP A 11 12.34 14.29 -12.74
CA ASP A 11 12.57 15.66 -12.28
C ASP A 11 11.52 16.66 -12.81
N ALA A 12 11.00 16.42 -14.00
CA ALA A 12 10.01 17.27 -14.64
C ALA A 12 8.55 16.86 -14.35
N ASN A 13 8.31 15.65 -13.84
CA ASN A 13 6.96 15.07 -13.78
C ASN A 13 6.58 14.48 -12.42
N GLU A 14 7.48 14.50 -11.43
CA GLU A 14 7.16 13.95 -10.12
C GLU A 14 5.98 14.67 -9.47
N ARG A 15 5.05 13.89 -8.89
CA ARG A 15 3.91 14.45 -8.16
C ARG A 15 4.35 15.01 -6.82
N ASP A 16 3.79 16.17 -6.43
CA ASP A 16 3.91 16.68 -5.06
C ASP A 16 3.09 15.78 -4.11
N LEU A 17 3.76 14.78 -3.55
CA LEU A 17 3.17 13.91 -2.53
C LEU A 17 3.66 14.37 -1.15
N PRO A 18 2.76 14.54 -0.15
CA PRO A 18 3.13 15.13 1.14
C PRO A 18 4.30 14.39 1.82
N TRP A 19 4.37 13.09 1.68
CA TRP A 19 5.45 12.26 2.25
C TRP A 19 6.79 12.29 1.50
N ARG A 20 6.87 12.99 0.35
CA ARG A 20 8.12 13.26 -0.38
C ARG A 20 8.72 14.61 -0.04
N ARG A 21 8.00 15.44 0.69
CA ARG A 21 8.47 16.80 1.04
C ARG A 21 9.68 16.73 1.97
N PRO A 22 10.65 17.66 1.82
CA PRO A 22 11.79 17.76 2.72
C PRO A 22 11.35 17.83 4.19
N GLY A 23 12.07 17.13 5.07
CA GLY A 23 11.75 17.08 6.51
C GLY A 23 10.72 16.04 6.90
N THR A 24 10.14 15.29 5.96
CA THR A 24 9.30 14.13 6.31
C THR A 24 10.12 13.09 7.07
N SER A 25 9.65 12.70 8.27
CA SER A 25 10.33 11.71 9.11
C SER A 25 10.23 10.29 8.53
N ALA A 26 11.10 9.39 8.99
CA ALA A 26 11.01 7.96 8.65
C ALA A 26 9.65 7.35 9.03
N TRP A 27 9.05 7.82 10.14
CA TRP A 27 7.70 7.46 10.53
C TRP A 27 6.67 7.90 9.48
N GLY A 28 6.75 9.13 9.00
CA GLY A 28 5.88 9.63 7.94
C GLY A 28 5.98 8.83 6.65
N VAL A 29 7.20 8.44 6.25
CA VAL A 29 7.40 7.55 5.09
C VAL A 29 6.80 6.17 5.36
N LEU A 30 7.02 5.58 6.53
CA LEU A 30 6.44 4.28 6.91
C LEU A 30 4.90 4.31 6.87
N LEU A 31 4.28 5.37 7.42
CA LEU A 31 2.83 5.59 7.34
C LEU A 31 2.33 5.59 5.90
N SER A 32 2.98 6.38 5.04
CA SER A 32 2.59 6.52 3.64
C SER A 32 2.64 5.18 2.89
N GLU A 33 3.70 4.41 3.13
CA GLU A 33 3.88 3.10 2.49
C GLU A 33 2.81 2.09 2.92
N VAL A 34 2.47 2.05 4.22
CA VAL A 34 1.41 1.16 4.71
C VAL A 34 0.03 1.64 4.24
N MET A 35 -0.25 2.94 4.28
CA MET A 35 -1.54 3.50 3.84
C MET A 35 -1.78 3.31 2.34
N SER A 36 -0.72 3.41 1.52
CA SER A 36 -0.80 3.33 0.06
C SER A 36 -0.94 1.89 -0.46
N GLN A 37 -0.79 0.86 0.38
CA GLN A 37 -1.03 -0.52 -0.04
C GLN A 37 -2.47 -0.69 -0.54
N GLN A 38 -2.64 -0.93 -1.85
CA GLN A 38 -3.93 -1.09 -2.52
C GLN A 38 -4.91 0.09 -2.33
N THR A 39 -4.40 1.29 -2.01
CA THR A 39 -5.21 2.50 -1.81
C THR A 39 -4.65 3.63 -2.68
N PRO A 40 -5.46 4.29 -3.52
CA PRO A 40 -5.01 5.41 -4.34
C PRO A 40 -4.47 6.56 -3.48
N VAL A 41 -3.37 7.18 -3.92
CA VAL A 41 -2.68 8.27 -3.21
C VAL A 41 -3.59 9.45 -2.88
N VAL A 42 -4.54 9.79 -3.76
CA VAL A 42 -5.53 10.87 -3.54
C VAL A 42 -6.43 10.64 -2.31
N ARG A 43 -6.60 9.39 -1.89
CA ARG A 43 -7.34 9.03 -0.67
C ARG A 43 -6.42 8.94 0.54
N VAL A 44 -5.15 8.66 0.33
CA VAL A 44 -4.15 8.53 1.39
C VAL A 44 -3.70 9.90 1.87
N ALA A 45 -3.39 10.83 0.97
CA ALA A 45 -2.78 12.11 1.29
C ALA A 45 -3.50 12.87 2.44
N PRO A 46 -4.82 13.13 2.39
CA PRO A 46 -5.48 13.85 3.46
C PRO A 46 -5.49 13.11 4.81
N VAL A 47 -5.56 11.77 4.80
CA VAL A 47 -5.51 10.97 6.03
C VAL A 47 -4.09 10.98 6.61
N TRP A 48 -3.08 10.89 5.76
CA TRP A 48 -1.68 10.95 6.15
C TRP A 48 -1.33 12.30 6.79
N GLU A 49 -1.75 13.43 6.19
CA GLU A 49 -1.52 14.77 6.74
C GLU A 49 -2.18 14.94 8.12
N GLU A 50 -3.41 14.43 8.29
CA GLU A 50 -4.08 14.44 9.59
C GLU A 50 -3.33 13.57 10.62
N TRP A 51 -2.88 12.38 10.23
CA TRP A 51 -2.16 11.49 11.13
C TRP A 51 -0.82 12.06 11.55
N MET A 52 -0.07 12.66 10.62
CA MET A 52 1.21 13.32 10.94
C MET A 52 1.03 14.51 11.89
N ARG A 53 -0.09 15.21 11.79
CA ARG A 53 -0.44 16.30 12.73
C ARG A 53 -0.86 15.75 14.10
N ARG A 54 -1.60 14.65 14.13
CA ARG A 54 -2.15 14.07 15.37
C ARG A 54 -1.13 13.17 16.10
N TRP A 55 -0.37 12.41 15.34
CA TRP A 55 0.61 11.43 15.82
C TRP A 55 1.93 11.55 15.05
N PRO A 56 2.72 12.59 15.31
CA PRO A 56 3.94 12.87 14.56
C PRO A 56 5.06 11.85 14.77
N THR A 57 5.00 11.06 15.84
CA THR A 57 5.99 10.03 16.18
C THR A 57 5.33 8.66 16.40
N PRO A 58 6.10 7.54 16.33
CA PRO A 58 5.61 6.23 16.73
C PRO A 58 5.09 6.20 18.16
N ALA A 59 5.77 6.88 19.09
CA ALA A 59 5.38 6.95 20.51
C ALA A 59 4.00 7.60 20.67
N ASP A 60 3.75 8.73 20.01
CA ASP A 60 2.43 9.39 20.04
C ASP A 60 1.34 8.46 19.51
N PHE A 61 1.62 7.76 18.40
CA PHE A 61 0.65 6.84 17.82
C PHE A 61 0.38 5.62 18.69
N ALA A 62 1.39 5.11 19.39
CA ALA A 62 1.24 3.99 20.32
C ALA A 62 0.36 4.33 21.54
N GLN A 63 0.22 5.61 21.90
CA GLN A 63 -0.69 6.08 22.96
C GLN A 63 -2.16 6.12 22.52
N ALA A 64 -2.44 6.10 21.22
CA ALA A 64 -3.80 6.09 20.72
C ALA A 64 -4.50 4.77 21.08
N THR A 65 -5.79 4.85 21.43
CA THR A 65 -6.59 3.64 21.59
C THR A 65 -6.83 2.97 20.24
N ARG A 66 -7.04 1.65 20.24
CA ARG A 66 -7.33 0.89 19.02
C ARG A 66 -8.60 1.42 18.32
N ALA A 67 -9.60 1.87 19.10
CA ALA A 67 -10.80 2.51 18.57
C ALA A 67 -10.47 3.82 17.82
N GLU A 68 -9.63 4.68 18.39
CA GLU A 68 -9.21 5.93 17.73
C GLU A 68 -8.48 5.66 16.43
N VAL A 69 -7.56 4.70 16.42
CA VAL A 69 -6.82 4.29 15.22
C VAL A 69 -7.78 3.80 14.13
N LEU A 70 -8.75 2.94 14.48
CA LEU A 70 -9.73 2.42 13.53
C LEU A 70 -10.68 3.51 13.00
N ARG A 71 -11.08 4.48 13.84
CA ARG A 71 -11.86 5.64 13.41
C ARG A 71 -11.06 6.50 12.43
N ALA A 72 -9.83 6.85 12.78
CA ALA A 72 -8.95 7.66 11.95
C ALA A 72 -8.54 6.96 10.63
N TRP A 73 -8.40 5.62 10.63
CA TRP A 73 -8.17 4.86 9.41
C TRP A 73 -9.31 4.97 8.39
N GLY A 74 -10.52 5.12 8.87
CA GLY A 74 -11.70 5.38 8.07
C GLY A 74 -11.87 4.39 6.91
N LYS A 75 -11.99 4.93 5.70
CA LYS A 75 -12.27 4.16 4.48
C LYS A 75 -11.02 3.79 3.65
N LEU A 76 -9.83 3.78 4.21
CA LEU A 76 -8.61 3.37 3.48
C LEU A 76 -8.64 1.87 3.08
N GLY A 77 -9.51 1.09 3.73
CA GLY A 77 -9.67 -0.35 3.48
C GLY A 77 -8.63 -1.21 4.21
N TYR A 78 -8.89 -2.51 4.29
CA TYR A 78 -8.00 -3.48 4.96
C TYR A 78 -7.59 -3.02 6.38
N PRO A 79 -8.53 -2.85 7.32
CA PRO A 79 -8.29 -2.21 8.62
C PRO A 79 -7.29 -2.95 9.52
N ARG A 80 -7.00 -4.24 9.25
CA ARG A 80 -5.91 -4.97 9.91
C ARG A 80 -4.54 -4.28 9.71
N ARG A 81 -4.35 -3.52 8.62
CA ARG A 81 -3.11 -2.75 8.41
C ARG A 81 -2.94 -1.66 9.47
N ALA A 82 -4.04 -1.01 9.85
CA ALA A 82 -4.01 -0.01 10.91
C ALA A 82 -3.61 -0.62 12.26
N MET A 83 -4.13 -1.80 12.60
CA MET A 83 -3.76 -2.50 13.84
C MET A 83 -2.30 -2.96 13.81
N ARG A 84 -1.83 -3.51 12.68
CA ARG A 84 -0.42 -3.88 12.52
C ARG A 84 0.51 -2.67 12.61
N LEU A 85 0.08 -1.53 12.09
CA LEU A 85 0.84 -0.28 12.20
C LEU A 85 0.88 0.23 13.64
N TRP A 86 -0.22 0.08 14.40
CA TRP A 86 -0.27 0.40 15.82
C TRP A 86 0.68 -0.51 16.65
N GLU A 87 0.66 -1.82 16.39
CA GLU A 87 1.60 -2.78 16.98
C GLU A 87 3.06 -2.45 16.61
N CYS A 88 3.30 -2.02 15.37
CA CYS A 88 4.61 -1.59 14.89
C CYS A 88 5.10 -0.36 15.65
N ALA A 89 4.25 0.64 15.82
CA ALA A 89 4.58 1.85 16.56
C ALA A 89 4.90 1.55 18.04
N ALA A 90 4.12 0.68 18.69
CA ALA A 90 4.38 0.23 20.05
C ALA A 90 5.72 -0.52 20.17
N ALA A 91 6.09 -1.31 19.15
CA ALA A 91 7.39 -2.00 19.11
C ALA A 91 8.58 -1.06 18.88
N ILE A 92 8.38 0.07 18.20
CA ILE A 92 9.41 1.13 18.04
C ILE A 92 9.51 1.96 19.32
N GLY A 93 8.38 2.29 19.98
CA GLY A 93 8.31 3.08 21.20
C GLY A 93 8.90 4.48 21.02
N GLU A 94 9.69 4.92 21.98
CA GLU A 94 10.42 6.20 21.97
C GLU A 94 11.62 6.21 21.00
N GLY A 95 11.92 5.07 20.36
CA GLY A 95 13.03 4.94 19.41
C GLY A 95 12.71 5.54 18.04
N GLU A 96 13.72 5.52 17.19
CA GLU A 96 13.56 5.88 15.79
C GLU A 96 13.18 4.67 14.94
N VAL A 97 12.47 4.91 13.83
CA VAL A 97 12.26 3.87 12.81
C VAL A 97 13.62 3.43 12.28
N PRO A 98 13.95 2.12 12.27
CA PRO A 98 15.28 1.67 11.85
C PRO A 98 15.59 1.97 10.37
N ALA A 99 16.87 2.24 10.06
CA ALA A 99 17.34 2.37 8.68
C ALA A 99 17.64 1.01 8.02
N ASP A 100 17.97 0.01 8.83
CA ASP A 100 18.39 -1.32 8.38
C ASP A 100 17.19 -2.18 7.99
N VAL A 101 17.23 -2.79 6.80
CA VAL A 101 16.15 -3.61 6.25
C VAL A 101 15.80 -4.79 7.15
N ASP A 102 16.81 -5.48 7.73
CA ASP A 102 16.59 -6.65 8.58
C ASP A 102 15.96 -6.26 9.92
N LYS A 103 16.30 -5.09 10.46
CA LYS A 103 15.65 -4.54 11.65
C LYS A 103 14.21 -4.14 11.36
N LEU A 104 13.94 -3.51 10.21
CA LEU A 104 12.59 -3.17 9.77
C LEU A 104 11.72 -4.42 9.61
N LEU A 105 12.25 -5.50 9.04
CA LEU A 105 11.53 -6.77 8.84
C LEU A 105 11.11 -7.44 10.16
N ARG A 106 11.73 -7.11 11.29
CA ARG A 106 11.36 -7.62 12.62
C ARG A 106 10.16 -6.89 13.23
N LEU A 107 9.79 -5.73 12.67
CA LEU A 107 8.65 -4.96 13.16
C LEU A 107 7.33 -5.60 12.74
N PRO A 108 6.30 -5.58 13.62
CA PRO A 108 4.98 -6.11 13.31
C PRO A 108 4.38 -5.51 12.03
N GLY A 109 3.93 -6.36 11.11
CA GLY A 109 3.25 -5.92 9.89
C GLY A 109 4.14 -5.33 8.80
N ILE A 110 5.46 -5.27 9.00
CA ILE A 110 6.41 -4.77 8.01
C ILE A 110 6.93 -5.95 7.17
N GLY A 111 6.59 -5.94 5.89
CA GLY A 111 7.08 -6.90 4.90
C GLY A 111 8.26 -6.37 4.10
N ASP A 112 8.81 -7.24 3.24
CA ASP A 112 10.01 -6.95 2.43
C ASP A 112 9.91 -5.66 1.61
N TYR A 113 8.75 -5.43 0.98
CA TYR A 113 8.49 -4.18 0.25
C TYR A 113 8.60 -2.94 1.16
N THR A 114 7.85 -2.92 2.26
CA THR A 114 7.78 -1.75 3.16
C THR A 114 9.14 -1.48 3.82
N ALA A 115 9.84 -2.52 4.25
CA ALA A 115 11.18 -2.39 4.82
C ALA A 115 12.15 -1.72 3.82
N ARG A 116 12.18 -2.20 2.57
CA ARG A 116 13.03 -1.62 1.52
C ARG A 116 12.60 -0.22 1.14
N ALA A 117 11.30 0.06 1.07
CA ALA A 117 10.77 1.38 0.73
C ALA A 117 11.20 2.43 1.78
N VAL A 118 11.08 2.14 3.07
CA VAL A 118 11.52 3.03 4.14
C VAL A 118 13.03 3.24 4.10
N ALA A 119 13.82 2.16 4.01
CA ALA A 119 15.28 2.24 3.90
C ALA A 119 15.71 3.07 2.68
N CYS A 120 15.05 2.87 1.54
CA CYS A 120 15.36 3.55 0.30
C CYS A 120 14.92 5.02 0.34
N PHE A 121 13.65 5.29 0.61
CA PHE A 121 13.08 6.63 0.40
C PHE A 121 13.36 7.63 1.53
N HIS A 122 13.55 7.15 2.75
CA HIS A 122 13.93 8.03 3.85
C HIS A 122 15.44 8.07 4.08
N TYR A 123 16.06 6.90 4.18
CA TYR A 123 17.47 6.79 4.57
C TYR A 123 18.45 6.81 3.38
N GLY A 124 17.95 6.82 2.15
CA GLY A 124 18.78 6.83 0.96
C GLY A 124 19.56 5.55 0.68
N VAL A 125 19.15 4.43 1.31
CA VAL A 125 19.79 3.13 1.10
C VAL A 125 19.50 2.65 -0.32
N ASN A 126 20.54 2.33 -1.09
CA ASN A 126 20.41 1.87 -2.47
C ASN A 126 19.98 0.40 -2.52
N VAL A 127 18.68 0.16 -2.31
CA VAL A 127 18.05 -1.17 -2.34
C VAL A 127 16.86 -1.18 -3.31
N PRO A 128 16.55 -2.30 -3.96
CA PRO A 128 15.43 -2.38 -4.89
C PRO A 128 14.09 -2.29 -4.16
N VAL A 129 13.22 -1.41 -4.64
CA VAL A 129 11.83 -1.27 -4.18
C VAL A 129 10.90 -1.67 -5.32
N VAL A 130 10.21 -2.81 -5.16
CA VAL A 130 9.47 -3.45 -6.26
C VAL A 130 7.99 -3.57 -5.92
N ASP A 131 7.21 -2.57 -6.32
CA ASP A 131 5.75 -2.58 -6.26
C ASP A 131 5.13 -3.08 -7.57
N THR A 132 3.81 -3.03 -7.68
CA THR A 132 3.09 -3.41 -8.89
C THR A 132 3.39 -2.51 -10.08
N ASN A 133 3.76 -1.24 -9.87
CA ASN A 133 4.14 -0.30 -10.91
C ASN A 133 5.52 -0.63 -11.45
N VAL A 134 6.50 -0.78 -10.57
CA VAL A 134 7.87 -1.16 -10.92
C VAL A 134 7.88 -2.50 -11.67
N ARG A 135 7.15 -3.51 -11.17
CA ARG A 135 7.03 -4.82 -11.84
C ARG A 135 6.50 -4.71 -13.26
N ARG A 136 5.51 -3.86 -13.47
CA ARG A 136 4.92 -3.64 -14.80
C ARG A 136 5.89 -2.94 -15.74
N VAL A 137 6.58 -1.88 -15.24
CA VAL A 137 7.60 -1.18 -16.02
C VAL A 137 8.73 -2.15 -16.39
N TYR A 138 9.25 -2.90 -15.42
CA TYR A 138 10.30 -3.89 -15.63
C TYR A 138 9.89 -4.96 -16.66
N ALA A 139 8.71 -5.55 -16.50
CA ALA A 139 8.23 -6.58 -17.42
C ALA A 139 8.15 -6.10 -18.86
N ARG A 140 7.78 -4.83 -19.08
CA ARG A 140 7.70 -4.23 -20.42
C ARG A 140 9.04 -3.74 -20.92
N ALA A 141 9.76 -2.96 -20.13
CA ALA A 141 10.98 -2.29 -20.55
C ALA A 141 12.15 -3.27 -20.73
N GLU A 142 12.29 -4.25 -19.85
CA GLU A 142 13.38 -5.25 -19.88
C GLU A 142 12.90 -6.63 -20.36
N GLY A 143 11.74 -7.06 -19.89
CA GLY A 143 11.22 -8.40 -20.17
C GLY A 143 10.48 -8.56 -21.52
N GLY A 144 10.21 -7.48 -22.23
CA GLY A 144 9.47 -7.51 -23.51
C GLY A 144 8.03 -8.02 -23.40
N ARG A 145 7.43 -8.06 -22.21
CA ARG A 145 6.11 -8.62 -21.93
C ARG A 145 5.13 -7.57 -21.45
N PHE A 146 3.89 -7.60 -21.96
CA PHE A 146 2.86 -6.64 -21.51
C PHE A 146 2.44 -6.83 -20.04
N LEU A 147 2.28 -8.09 -19.61
CA LEU A 147 1.89 -8.45 -18.25
C LEU A 147 3.10 -8.91 -17.43
N ALA A 148 3.21 -8.41 -16.19
CA ALA A 148 4.20 -8.92 -15.26
C ALA A 148 3.89 -10.37 -14.85
N PRO A 149 4.89 -11.26 -14.80
CA PRO A 149 4.73 -12.64 -14.33
C PRO A 149 4.36 -12.67 -12.82
N GLN A 150 4.33 -13.85 -12.21
CA GLN A 150 4.19 -13.97 -10.76
C GLN A 150 5.40 -13.33 -10.04
N PRO A 151 5.20 -12.67 -8.86
CA PRO A 151 6.29 -12.14 -8.06
C PRO A 151 7.34 -13.24 -7.75
N SER A 152 8.61 -12.89 -7.85
CA SER A 152 9.67 -13.83 -7.56
C SER A 152 10.92 -13.13 -6.98
N LYS A 153 11.73 -13.88 -6.22
CA LYS A 153 13.03 -13.39 -5.74
C LYS A 153 13.98 -13.03 -6.91
N ARG A 154 13.84 -13.71 -8.06
CA ARG A 154 14.62 -13.39 -9.27
C ARG A 154 14.28 -12.02 -9.84
N GLU A 155 13.00 -11.63 -9.79
CA GLU A 155 12.56 -10.30 -10.23
C GLU A 155 13.18 -9.21 -9.33
N LEU A 156 13.20 -9.42 -8.01
CA LEU A 156 13.84 -8.49 -7.08
C LEU A 156 15.34 -8.33 -7.35
N ALA A 157 16.05 -9.44 -7.57
CA ALA A 157 17.48 -9.43 -7.91
C ALA A 157 17.73 -8.71 -9.25
N ALA A 158 16.91 -9.00 -10.27
CA ALA A 158 17.04 -8.37 -11.58
C ALA A 158 16.74 -6.85 -11.55
N VAL A 159 15.82 -6.39 -10.72
CA VAL A 159 15.60 -4.95 -10.49
C VAL A 159 16.78 -4.34 -9.72
N ALA A 160 17.39 -5.07 -8.80
CA ALA A 160 18.59 -4.59 -8.08
C ALA A 160 19.76 -4.31 -9.04
N GLU A 161 19.94 -5.13 -10.09
CA GLU A 161 20.98 -4.94 -11.11
C GLU A 161 20.76 -3.68 -11.97
N LEU A 162 19.53 -3.15 -12.02
CA LEU A 162 19.22 -1.92 -12.75
C LEU A 162 19.52 -0.66 -11.95
N LEU A 163 19.69 -0.76 -10.63
CA LEU A 163 19.91 0.40 -9.77
C LEU A 163 21.26 1.04 -10.10
N PRO A 164 21.29 2.35 -10.46
CA PRO A 164 22.55 3.04 -10.62
C PRO A 164 23.27 3.15 -9.28
N ALA A 165 24.60 3.17 -9.31
CA ALA A 165 25.42 3.36 -8.10
C ALA A 165 25.10 4.67 -7.39
N GLU A 166 24.88 5.73 -8.18
CA GLU A 166 24.42 7.03 -7.71
C GLU A 166 22.94 7.22 -8.04
N ASN A 167 22.20 7.90 -7.17
CA ASN A 167 20.78 8.20 -7.34
C ASN A 167 19.83 6.96 -7.38
N GLY A 168 20.24 5.80 -6.84
CA GLY A 168 19.40 4.60 -6.80
C GLY A 168 18.03 4.79 -6.14
N PRO A 169 17.92 5.47 -4.99
CA PRO A 169 16.63 5.79 -4.38
C PRO A 169 15.73 6.64 -5.28
N ARG A 170 16.29 7.66 -5.94
CA ARG A 170 15.56 8.52 -6.88
C ARG A 170 15.13 7.73 -8.13
N PHE A 171 15.99 6.83 -8.63
CA PHE A 171 15.65 5.91 -9.73
C PHE A 171 14.50 4.96 -9.35
N SER A 172 14.48 4.42 -8.14
CA SER A 172 13.38 3.57 -7.63
C SER A 172 12.06 4.35 -7.58
N ALA A 173 12.09 5.59 -7.09
CA ALA A 173 10.93 6.48 -7.09
C ALA A 173 10.46 6.81 -8.53
N ALA A 174 11.39 7.07 -9.44
CA ALA A 174 11.10 7.36 -10.84
C ALA A 174 10.45 6.15 -11.56
N LEU A 175 10.89 4.93 -11.30
CA LEU A 175 10.25 3.71 -11.83
C LEU A 175 8.80 3.57 -11.35
N MET A 176 8.55 3.81 -10.06
CA MET A 176 7.21 3.77 -9.50
C MET A 176 6.31 4.83 -10.13
N GLU A 177 6.82 6.05 -10.27
CA GLU A 177 6.08 7.18 -10.85
C GLU A 177 5.78 6.95 -12.32
N LEU A 178 6.75 6.46 -13.11
CA LEU A 178 6.55 6.10 -14.51
C LEU A 178 5.44 5.04 -14.66
N GLY A 179 5.44 4.06 -13.78
CA GLY A 179 4.40 3.03 -13.75
C GLY A 179 3.02 3.59 -13.38
N ALA A 180 2.96 4.57 -12.49
CA ALA A 180 1.72 5.18 -12.06
C ALA A 180 1.12 6.13 -13.12
N LEU A 181 1.95 6.92 -13.80
CA LEU A 181 1.49 8.00 -14.68
C LEU A 181 1.48 7.63 -16.17
N VAL A 182 2.49 6.91 -16.66
CA VAL A 182 2.72 6.66 -18.09
C VAL A 182 2.55 5.19 -18.43
N CYS A 183 3.31 4.30 -17.80
CA CYS A 183 3.28 2.87 -18.09
C CYS A 183 2.14 2.18 -17.36
N THR A 184 0.91 2.66 -17.56
CA THR A 184 -0.29 2.20 -16.84
C THR A 184 -0.70 0.78 -17.19
N ALA A 185 -1.57 0.16 -16.37
CA ALA A 185 -1.89 -1.26 -16.49
C ALA A 185 -2.58 -1.63 -17.81
N LYS A 186 -3.54 -0.83 -18.25
CA LYS A 186 -4.37 -1.13 -19.44
C LYS A 186 -3.91 -0.37 -20.66
N ASN A 187 -3.79 0.95 -20.57
CA ASN A 187 -3.55 1.86 -21.68
C ASN A 187 -2.30 2.71 -21.39
N PRO A 188 -1.08 2.18 -21.62
CA PRO A 188 0.14 2.94 -21.39
C PRO A 188 0.30 4.06 -22.42
N SER A 189 0.68 5.26 -21.96
CA SER A 189 0.96 6.45 -22.80
C SER A 189 2.39 6.39 -23.33
N CYS A 190 2.68 5.41 -24.21
CA CYS A 190 4.03 5.13 -24.69
C CYS A 190 4.69 6.28 -25.44
N GLU A 191 3.90 7.17 -26.04
CA GLU A 191 4.40 8.37 -26.75
C GLU A 191 5.09 9.36 -25.78
N GLN A 192 4.68 9.37 -24.52
CA GLN A 192 5.24 10.21 -23.45
C GLN A 192 6.30 9.49 -22.61
N CYS A 193 6.61 8.21 -22.93
CA CYS A 193 7.48 7.38 -22.11
C CYS A 193 8.97 7.69 -22.39
N PRO A 194 9.77 8.08 -21.38
CA PRO A 194 11.20 8.33 -21.55
C PRO A 194 11.99 7.07 -21.95
N LEU A 195 11.44 5.89 -21.65
CA LEU A 195 12.08 4.61 -21.98
C LEU A 195 11.63 4.04 -23.34
N ARG A 196 10.84 4.77 -24.13
CA ARG A 196 10.25 4.24 -25.37
C ARG A 196 11.28 3.65 -26.31
N ALA A 197 12.39 4.35 -26.54
CA ALA A 197 13.42 3.95 -27.49
C ALA A 197 14.17 2.67 -27.08
N SER A 198 14.30 2.42 -25.78
CA SER A 198 15.00 1.24 -25.24
C SER A 198 14.04 0.14 -24.71
N CYS A 199 12.73 0.36 -24.78
CA CYS A 199 11.75 -0.55 -24.21
C CYS A 199 11.64 -1.83 -25.04
N ALA A 200 12.00 -2.96 -24.44
CA ALA A 200 11.98 -4.27 -25.11
C ALA A 200 10.60 -4.64 -25.67
N TRP A 201 9.51 -4.31 -24.97
CA TRP A 201 8.15 -4.53 -25.45
C TRP A 201 7.81 -3.69 -26.69
N GLN A 202 8.26 -2.43 -26.74
CA GLN A 202 8.11 -1.56 -27.92
C GLN A 202 8.91 -2.09 -29.11
N LEU A 203 10.17 -2.44 -28.87
CA LEU A 203 11.09 -2.96 -29.90
C LEU A 203 10.61 -4.30 -30.47
N ALA A 204 9.93 -5.12 -29.68
CA ALA A 204 9.32 -6.36 -30.10
C ALA A 204 7.97 -6.17 -30.83
N GLY A 205 7.55 -4.94 -31.16
CA GLY A 205 6.29 -4.66 -31.85
C GLY A 205 5.04 -4.76 -30.99
N ARG A 206 5.17 -4.59 -29.67
CA ARG A 206 4.06 -4.61 -28.69
C ARG A 206 3.27 -5.93 -28.66
N PRO A 207 3.92 -7.09 -28.48
CA PRO A 207 3.21 -8.36 -28.46
C PRO A 207 2.09 -8.33 -27.39
N GLN A 208 0.91 -8.81 -27.78
CA GLN A 208 -0.22 -8.92 -26.88
C GLN A 208 -0.05 -10.16 -26.00
N PRO A 209 -0.53 -10.11 -24.74
CA PRO A 209 -0.48 -11.28 -23.86
C PRO A 209 -1.36 -12.40 -24.43
N SER A 210 -0.93 -13.64 -24.25
CA SER A 210 -1.69 -14.83 -24.65
C SER A 210 -3.02 -14.92 -23.89
N ALA A 211 -3.96 -15.73 -24.41
CA ALA A 211 -5.23 -15.98 -23.73
C ALA A 211 -5.03 -16.59 -22.32
N GLU A 212 -4.01 -17.43 -22.17
CA GLU A 212 -3.64 -18.03 -20.88
C GLU A 212 -3.11 -16.99 -19.89
N GLU A 213 -2.19 -16.11 -20.30
CA GLU A 213 -1.66 -15.02 -19.48
C GLU A 213 -2.78 -14.06 -19.05
N GLN A 214 -3.72 -13.74 -19.96
CA GLN A 214 -4.88 -12.92 -19.64
C GLN A 214 -5.81 -13.61 -18.64
N ALA A 215 -6.07 -14.91 -18.79
CA ALA A 215 -6.89 -15.67 -17.85
C ALA A 215 -6.25 -15.73 -16.45
N GLN A 216 -4.93 -15.93 -16.37
CA GLN A 216 -4.20 -15.89 -15.11
C GLN A 216 -4.24 -14.51 -14.47
N ALA A 217 -4.08 -13.44 -15.24
CA ALA A 217 -4.17 -12.06 -14.74
C ALA A 217 -5.56 -11.75 -14.20
N LYS A 218 -6.64 -12.19 -14.87
CA LYS A 218 -8.03 -12.02 -14.41
C LYS A 218 -8.30 -12.72 -13.07
N LYS A 219 -7.74 -13.89 -12.83
CA LYS A 219 -7.88 -14.63 -11.55
C LYS A 219 -7.32 -13.85 -10.34
N ARG A 220 -6.39 -12.91 -10.57
CA ARG A 220 -5.77 -12.07 -9.51
C ARG A 220 -6.65 -10.89 -9.09
N VAL A 221 -7.64 -10.53 -9.89
CA VAL A 221 -8.52 -9.40 -9.59
C VAL A 221 -9.57 -9.82 -8.57
N GLN A 222 -9.48 -9.25 -7.39
CA GLN A 222 -10.46 -9.52 -6.32
C GLN A 222 -11.74 -8.71 -6.55
N LYS A 223 -12.87 -9.38 -6.62
CA LYS A 223 -14.19 -8.73 -6.57
C LYS A 223 -14.38 -8.06 -5.21
N PHE A 224 -15.11 -6.96 -5.18
CA PHE A 224 -15.46 -6.25 -3.95
C PHE A 224 -16.97 -6.27 -3.69
N VAL A 225 -17.75 -5.95 -4.71
CA VAL A 225 -19.21 -5.88 -4.62
C VAL A 225 -19.79 -7.27 -4.32
N GLY A 226 -20.66 -7.37 -3.33
CA GLY A 226 -21.29 -8.62 -2.90
C GLY A 226 -20.42 -9.54 -2.04
N THR A 227 -19.22 -9.13 -1.65
CA THR A 227 -18.31 -9.96 -0.86
C THR A 227 -18.40 -9.67 0.64
N ASP A 228 -17.99 -10.63 1.47
CA ASP A 228 -17.88 -10.44 2.92
C ASP A 228 -17.00 -9.25 3.30
N ARG A 229 -15.99 -8.91 2.47
CA ARG A 229 -15.16 -7.72 2.65
C ARG A 229 -15.98 -6.42 2.58
N GLN A 230 -16.97 -6.35 1.68
CA GLN A 230 -17.88 -5.21 1.61
C GLN A 230 -18.76 -5.12 2.85
N VAL A 231 -19.32 -6.27 3.28
CA VAL A 231 -20.18 -6.33 4.47
C VAL A 231 -19.42 -5.95 5.73
N ARG A 232 -18.20 -6.46 5.91
CA ARG A 232 -17.29 -6.06 7.00
C ARG A 232 -17.06 -4.55 7.03
N GLY A 233 -16.86 -3.94 5.86
CA GLY A 233 -16.68 -2.48 5.75
C GLY A 233 -17.90 -1.73 6.25
N LYS A 234 -19.11 -2.15 5.87
CA LYS A 234 -20.38 -1.55 6.32
C LYS A 234 -20.61 -1.70 7.84
N ILE A 235 -20.31 -2.86 8.39
CA ILE A 235 -20.40 -3.08 9.85
C ILE A 235 -19.42 -2.17 10.60
N LEU A 236 -18.18 -2.08 10.13
CA LEU A 236 -17.18 -1.17 10.72
C LEU A 236 -17.59 0.30 10.60
N ASP A 237 -18.28 0.70 9.52
CA ASP A 237 -18.78 2.08 9.38
C ASP A 237 -19.81 2.41 10.48
N VAL A 238 -20.69 1.46 10.85
CA VAL A 238 -21.61 1.63 12.00
C VAL A 238 -20.83 1.79 13.30
N LEU A 239 -19.88 0.88 13.58
CA LEU A 239 -19.11 0.91 14.81
C LEU A 239 -18.21 2.16 14.94
N ARG A 240 -17.70 2.69 13.83
CA ARG A 240 -16.92 3.94 13.81
C ARG A 240 -17.75 5.19 14.08
N ALA A 241 -18.99 5.19 13.56
CA ALA A 241 -19.91 6.31 13.75
C ALA A 241 -20.53 6.33 15.15
N ALA A 242 -20.54 5.20 15.84
CA ALA A 242 -21.17 5.09 17.13
C ALA A 242 -20.29 5.64 18.25
N GLU A 243 -20.88 6.43 19.15
CA GLU A 243 -20.26 6.93 20.40
C GLU A 243 -20.46 5.97 21.57
N ARG A 244 -21.37 5.01 21.43
CA ARG A 244 -21.72 3.96 22.41
C ARG A 244 -21.71 2.59 21.76
N PRO A 245 -21.62 1.50 22.55
CA PRO A 245 -21.85 0.14 22.03
C PRO A 245 -23.22 0.01 21.37
N VAL A 246 -23.31 -0.67 20.23
CA VAL A 246 -24.51 -0.80 19.42
C VAL A 246 -25.13 -2.19 19.52
N PRO A 247 -26.46 -2.31 19.52
CA PRO A 247 -27.15 -3.60 19.53
C PRO A 247 -27.06 -4.28 18.15
N GLN A 248 -27.30 -5.59 18.11
CA GLN A 248 -27.34 -6.39 16.89
C GLN A 248 -28.29 -5.78 15.83
N SER A 249 -29.41 -5.20 16.24
CA SER A 249 -30.38 -4.58 15.33
C SER A 249 -29.83 -3.44 14.48
N GLU A 250 -28.85 -2.66 14.98
CA GLU A 250 -28.18 -1.62 14.20
C GLU A 250 -27.22 -2.21 13.16
N ILE A 251 -26.69 -3.40 13.41
CA ILE A 251 -25.86 -4.14 12.45
C ILE A 251 -26.72 -4.84 11.40
N ASP A 252 -27.91 -5.32 11.79
CA ASP A 252 -28.75 -6.12 10.91
C ASP A 252 -29.28 -5.35 9.68
N VAL A 253 -29.36 -4.05 9.77
CA VAL A 253 -29.85 -3.20 8.67
C VAL A 253 -28.81 -2.90 7.58
N VAL A 254 -27.51 -3.19 7.83
CA VAL A 254 -26.44 -2.79 6.88
C VAL A 254 -26.34 -3.66 5.63
N TRP A 255 -26.91 -4.89 5.69
CA TRP A 255 -26.86 -5.85 4.59
C TRP A 255 -28.04 -6.83 4.64
N PRO A 256 -28.69 -7.13 3.48
CA PRO A 256 -29.90 -7.94 3.48
C PRO A 256 -29.69 -9.42 3.84
N ASP A 257 -28.56 -10.03 3.44
CA ASP A 257 -28.26 -11.44 3.72
C ASP A 257 -27.77 -11.62 5.16
N ALA A 258 -28.60 -12.23 6.00
CA ALA A 258 -28.33 -12.46 7.42
C ALA A 258 -27.14 -13.41 7.64
N ALA A 259 -27.01 -14.47 6.83
CA ALA A 259 -25.91 -15.41 6.96
C ALA A 259 -24.57 -14.76 6.62
N GLN A 260 -24.54 -13.90 5.59
CA GLN A 260 -23.36 -13.15 5.21
C GLN A 260 -22.98 -12.10 6.28
N ARG A 261 -23.98 -11.40 6.86
CA ARG A 261 -23.73 -10.48 7.98
C ARG A 261 -23.11 -11.19 9.18
N SER A 262 -23.68 -12.32 9.58
CA SER A 262 -23.18 -13.11 10.73
C SER A 262 -21.74 -13.56 10.50
N ARG A 263 -21.39 -14.07 9.32
CA ARG A 263 -20.02 -14.45 8.99
C ARG A 263 -19.07 -13.24 9.01
N ALA A 264 -19.50 -12.12 8.44
CA ALA A 264 -18.70 -10.90 8.39
C ALA A 264 -18.45 -10.35 9.80
N LEU A 265 -19.47 -10.29 10.66
CA LEU A 265 -19.34 -9.85 12.06
C LEU A 265 -18.46 -10.81 12.86
N ALA A 266 -18.69 -12.12 12.79
CA ALA A 266 -17.85 -13.11 13.45
C ALA A 266 -16.38 -12.97 13.07
N SER A 267 -16.11 -12.70 11.77
CA SER A 267 -14.75 -12.50 11.31
C SER A 267 -14.15 -11.17 11.75
N LEU A 268 -14.93 -10.12 12.01
CA LEU A 268 -14.45 -8.87 12.62
C LEU A 268 -14.06 -9.08 14.09
N LEU A 269 -14.87 -9.83 14.85
CA LEU A 269 -14.58 -10.22 16.23
C LEU A 269 -13.31 -11.07 16.31
N ALA A 270 -13.20 -12.11 15.46
CA ALA A 270 -12.00 -12.97 15.38
C ALA A 270 -10.73 -12.19 15.00
N ASP A 271 -10.86 -11.14 14.19
CA ASP A 271 -9.75 -10.27 13.79
C ASP A 271 -9.40 -9.21 14.84
N GLY A 272 -10.15 -9.09 15.94
CA GLY A 272 -9.99 -8.04 16.95
C GLY A 272 -10.26 -6.63 16.40
N LEU A 273 -11.12 -6.51 15.38
CA LEU A 273 -11.55 -5.24 14.78
C LEU A 273 -12.89 -4.76 15.33
N ALA A 274 -13.59 -5.62 16.05
CA ALA A 274 -14.78 -5.35 16.85
C ALA A 274 -14.72 -6.19 18.10
N GLU A 275 -15.42 -5.76 19.14
CA GLU A 275 -15.61 -6.49 20.39
C GLU A 275 -17.10 -6.53 20.76
N GLN A 276 -17.49 -7.51 21.57
CA GLN A 276 -18.82 -7.61 22.14
C GLN A 276 -18.71 -7.59 23.66
N ASN A 277 -19.45 -6.71 24.31
CA ASN A 277 -19.47 -6.62 25.77
C ASN A 277 -20.45 -7.66 26.40
N ASP A 278 -20.45 -7.73 27.74
CA ASP A 278 -21.31 -8.68 28.50
C ASP A 278 -22.82 -8.47 28.27
N ALA A 279 -23.23 -7.28 27.86
CA ALA A 279 -24.61 -6.97 27.50
C ALA A 279 -24.97 -7.37 26.05
N GLY A 280 -24.03 -8.00 25.34
CA GLY A 280 -24.21 -8.42 23.94
C GLY A 280 -24.12 -7.28 22.90
N LEU A 281 -23.68 -6.08 23.31
CA LEU A 281 -23.54 -4.92 22.43
C LEU A 281 -22.15 -4.89 21.79
N PHE A 282 -22.06 -4.42 20.53
CA PHE A 282 -20.84 -4.37 19.74
C PHE A 282 -20.19 -2.99 19.74
N HIS A 283 -18.88 -2.95 19.78
CA HIS A 283 -18.09 -1.71 19.75
C HIS A 283 -16.73 -1.93 19.06
N LEU A 284 -16.02 -0.84 18.77
CA LEU A 284 -14.61 -0.92 18.36
C LEU A 284 -13.76 -1.39 19.55
N PRO A 285 -12.61 -2.08 19.31
CA PRO A 285 -11.76 -2.57 20.40
C PRO A 285 -11.25 -1.41 21.26
N ILE A 286 -11.23 -1.64 22.56
CA ILE A 286 -10.77 -0.67 23.59
C ILE A 286 -9.25 -0.67 23.68
#